data_b9cb79bafd50934871dedb9bfb76cadb
#
_entry.id   b9cb79bafd50934871dedb9bfb76cadb
#
_cell.length_a   1.000
_cell.length_b   1.000
_cell.length_c   1.000
_cell.angle_alpha   90.00
_cell.angle_beta   90.00
_cell.angle_gamma   90.00
#
_symmetry.space_group_name_H-M   'P 1'
#
loop_
_entity.id
_entity.type
_entity.pdbx_description
1 polymer ?
#
loop_
_entity_poly.entity_id
_entity_poly.type
_entity_poly.pdbx_seq_one_letter_code
_entity_poly.pdbx_strand_id
1 'polypeptide(L)'
;RILGTENKVSRFPAEDAEIKEIMVNSCCICHPASMIRRSVLVEHNIGYENDYTPAEDYALWCRLLSKTRFANLPEVLFAYRNHEGNTSHLQREKMRDASIRIQNFVRRDNPELWAAAEAKMQETVKIRLFGLLPLLTIKRSLNRELWLLFGFVRLFDVGRKRVRKSPG
;
A
#
# COMPACT_ATOMS: atom_id res chain seq x y z
N ARG A 1 -12.61 2.31 -15.35
CA ARG A 1 -13.43 1.12 -15.66
C ARG A 1 -12.49 -0.02 -16.03
N ILE A 2 -12.52 -1.09 -15.28
CA ILE A 2 -11.78 -2.31 -15.62
C ILE A 2 -12.66 -3.11 -16.58
N LEU A 3 -12.15 -3.34 -17.79
CA LEU A 3 -12.81 -4.21 -18.78
C LEU A 3 -12.33 -5.65 -18.56
N GLY A 4 -13.24 -6.53 -18.21
CA GLY A 4 -13.08 -7.96 -18.00
C GLY A 4 -14.47 -8.57 -17.86
N THR A 5 -14.56 -9.80 -17.40
CA THR A 5 -15.84 -10.48 -17.11
C THR A 5 -16.69 -9.79 -16.03
N GLU A 6 -16.06 -8.87 -15.26
CA GLU A 6 -16.75 -8.03 -14.28
C GLU A 6 -16.42 -6.55 -14.53
N ASN A 7 -17.44 -5.72 -14.69
CA ASN A 7 -17.32 -4.26 -14.76
C ASN A 7 -17.11 -3.69 -13.34
N LYS A 8 -15.87 -3.70 -12.86
CA LYS A 8 -15.51 -3.16 -11.55
C LYS A 8 -14.90 -1.78 -11.68
N VAL A 9 -15.41 -0.81 -10.92
CA VAL A 9 -14.82 0.52 -10.81
C VAL A 9 -13.90 0.56 -9.58
N SER A 10 -12.61 0.83 -9.81
CA SER A 10 -11.68 1.12 -8.72
C SER A 10 -11.64 2.63 -8.48
N ARG A 11 -11.71 3.04 -7.21
CA ARG A 11 -11.56 4.42 -6.79
C ARG A 11 -10.32 4.55 -5.93
N PHE A 12 -9.55 5.58 -6.19
CA PHE A 12 -8.36 5.93 -5.42
C PHE A 12 -8.62 7.24 -4.65
N PRO A 13 -7.89 7.51 -3.55
CA PRO A 13 -8.00 8.77 -2.83
C PRO A 13 -7.65 9.93 -3.77
N ALA A 14 -8.34 11.07 -3.61
CA ALA A 14 -8.12 12.24 -4.46
C ALA A 14 -7.01 13.15 -3.91
N GLU A 15 -6.90 13.26 -2.60
CA GLU A 15 -6.08 14.24 -1.92
C GLU A 15 -4.64 13.77 -1.66
N ASP A 16 -3.68 14.70 -1.74
CA ASP A 16 -2.25 14.45 -1.56
C ASP A 16 -1.91 13.68 -0.29
N ALA A 17 -2.47 14.10 0.84
CA ALA A 17 -2.19 13.49 2.14
C ALA A 17 -2.64 12.03 2.19
N GLU A 18 -3.83 11.73 1.71
CA GLU A 18 -4.37 10.36 1.67
C GLU A 18 -3.60 9.48 0.68
N ILE A 19 -3.25 10.04 -0.48
CA ILE A 19 -2.44 9.35 -1.48
C ILE A 19 -1.09 8.95 -0.88
N LYS A 20 -0.39 9.87 -0.26
CA LYS A 20 0.92 9.63 0.37
C LYS A 20 0.84 8.60 1.47
N GLU A 21 -0.20 8.66 2.30
CA GLU A 21 -0.43 7.69 3.37
C GLU A 21 -0.63 6.26 2.84
N ILE A 22 -1.43 6.10 1.80
CA ILE A 22 -1.65 4.78 1.19
C ILE A 22 -0.40 4.32 0.45
N MET A 23 0.32 5.25 -0.19
CA MET A 23 1.48 4.96 -1.01
C MET A 23 2.64 4.32 -0.23
N VAL A 24 2.75 4.54 1.08
CA VAL A 24 3.77 3.87 1.89
C VAL A 24 3.62 2.35 1.89
N ASN A 25 2.43 1.83 1.62
CA ASN A 25 2.13 0.41 1.68
C ASN A 25 1.65 -0.20 0.35
N SER A 26 1.05 0.60 -0.52
CA SER A 26 0.54 0.11 -1.81
C SER A 26 0.39 1.25 -2.81
N CYS A 27 0.62 0.97 -4.09
CA CYS A 27 0.40 1.94 -5.14
C CYS A 27 -1.09 2.26 -5.29
N CYS A 28 -1.44 3.55 -5.27
CA CYS A 28 -2.79 4.07 -5.48
C CYS A 28 -2.85 5.09 -6.62
N ILE A 29 -1.89 5.06 -7.53
CA ILE A 29 -1.86 5.83 -8.76
C ILE A 29 -1.95 4.86 -9.94
N CYS A 30 -2.84 5.16 -10.87
CA CYS A 30 -2.97 4.38 -12.11
C CYS A 30 -1.91 4.84 -13.11
N HIS A 31 -0.78 4.13 -13.17
CA HIS A 31 0.36 4.52 -13.98
C HIS A 31 0.04 4.85 -15.45
N PRO A 32 -0.71 4.02 -16.20
CA PRO A 32 -1.00 4.30 -17.61
C PRO A 32 -1.95 5.49 -17.83
N ALA A 33 -2.53 6.04 -16.76
CA ALA A 33 -3.42 7.22 -16.81
C ALA A 33 -2.85 8.41 -16.03
N SER A 34 -1.54 8.41 -15.74
CA SER A 34 -0.90 9.45 -14.95
C SER A 34 -0.25 10.54 -15.81
N MET A 35 -0.15 11.74 -15.24
CA MET A 35 0.61 12.87 -15.77
C MET A 35 1.61 13.33 -14.72
N ILE A 36 2.86 13.53 -15.14
CA ILE A 36 3.95 13.96 -14.27
C ILE A 36 4.52 15.27 -14.78
N ARG A 37 4.75 16.22 -13.87
CA ARG A 37 5.50 17.44 -14.21
C ARG A 37 6.97 17.10 -14.47
N ARG A 38 7.42 17.20 -15.71
CA ARG A 38 8.78 16.84 -16.13
C ARG A 38 9.87 17.56 -15.32
N SER A 39 9.65 18.85 -14.98
CA SER A 39 10.63 19.61 -14.19
C SER A 39 10.95 18.97 -12.85
N VAL A 40 9.98 18.37 -12.16
CA VAL A 40 10.20 17.68 -10.87
C VAL A 40 11.13 16.48 -11.06
N LEU A 41 10.96 15.70 -12.12
CA LEU A 41 11.84 14.57 -12.42
C LEU A 41 13.28 15.02 -12.70
N VAL A 42 13.44 16.08 -13.47
CA VAL A 42 14.75 16.62 -13.84
C VAL A 42 15.46 17.24 -12.64
N GLU A 43 14.76 18.08 -11.87
CA GLU A 43 15.31 18.78 -10.69
C GLU A 43 15.83 17.80 -9.62
N HIS A 44 15.11 16.71 -9.41
CA HIS A 44 15.48 15.72 -8.40
C HIS A 44 16.23 14.51 -8.95
N ASN A 45 16.55 14.50 -10.24
CA ASN A 45 17.20 13.37 -10.93
C ASN A 45 16.48 12.03 -10.65
N ILE A 46 15.14 12.03 -10.80
CA ILE A 46 14.29 10.87 -10.55
C ILE A 46 13.82 10.28 -11.89
N GLY A 47 13.97 8.99 -12.04
CA GLY A 47 13.51 8.21 -13.19
C GLY A 47 13.13 6.79 -12.78
N TYR A 48 12.82 5.97 -13.77
CA TYR A 48 12.58 4.54 -13.56
C TYR A 48 13.88 3.83 -13.23
N GLU A 49 13.80 2.85 -12.33
CA GLU A 49 14.93 2.02 -11.93
C GLU A 49 14.62 0.55 -12.20
N ASN A 50 15.49 -0.11 -12.95
CA ASN A 50 15.32 -1.52 -13.34
C ASN A 50 15.33 -2.47 -12.14
N ASP A 51 15.98 -2.08 -11.05
CA ASP A 51 16.07 -2.87 -9.81
C ASP A 51 14.70 -3.17 -9.18
N TYR A 52 13.70 -2.35 -9.49
CA TYR A 52 12.34 -2.52 -8.96
C TYR A 52 11.38 -3.18 -9.94
N THR A 53 11.84 -3.58 -11.12
CA THR A 53 10.98 -4.28 -12.09
C THR A 53 10.43 -5.59 -11.50
N PRO A 54 9.13 -5.87 -11.59
CA PRO A 54 8.10 -5.19 -12.39
C PRO A 54 7.21 -4.19 -11.62
N ALA A 55 7.71 -3.50 -10.62
CA ALA A 55 7.02 -2.49 -9.83
C ALA A 55 7.73 -1.12 -9.89
N GLU A 56 8.40 -0.84 -11.01
CA GLU A 56 9.18 0.37 -11.26
C GLU A 56 8.34 1.65 -11.19
N ASP A 57 7.07 1.56 -11.54
CA ASP A 57 6.12 2.66 -11.41
C ASP A 57 5.84 2.99 -9.93
N TYR A 58 5.63 1.99 -9.09
CA TYR A 58 5.45 2.18 -7.67
C TYR A 58 6.72 2.77 -7.02
N ALA A 59 7.91 2.32 -7.42
CA ALA A 59 9.17 2.89 -6.95
C ALA A 59 9.30 4.36 -7.34
N LEU A 60 8.97 4.73 -8.58
CA LEU A 60 8.98 6.10 -9.07
C LEU A 60 8.09 7.00 -8.19
N TRP A 61 6.84 6.59 -7.93
CA TRP A 61 5.93 7.35 -7.09
C TRP A 61 6.44 7.50 -5.66
N CYS A 62 7.00 6.45 -5.08
CA CYS A 62 7.56 6.48 -3.74
C CYS A 62 8.76 7.43 -3.61
N ARG A 63 9.60 7.56 -4.63
CA ARG A 63 10.71 8.53 -4.65
C ARG A 63 10.24 9.98 -4.74
N LEU A 64 9.04 10.20 -5.24
CA LEU A 64 8.42 11.52 -5.36
C LEU A 64 7.64 11.95 -4.12
N LEU A 65 7.44 11.10 -3.11
CA LEU A 65 6.58 11.36 -1.95
C LEU A 65 6.88 12.68 -1.22
N SER A 66 8.16 13.00 -1.05
CA SER A 66 8.60 14.25 -0.39
C SER A 66 8.90 15.39 -1.37
N LYS A 67 8.79 15.17 -2.70
CA LYS A 67 9.25 16.09 -3.73
C LYS A 67 8.12 16.82 -4.46
N THR A 68 6.92 16.27 -4.44
CA THR A 68 5.78 16.84 -5.16
C THR A 68 4.48 16.57 -4.44
N ARG A 69 3.41 17.12 -4.98
CA ARG A 69 2.03 16.84 -4.58
C ARG A 69 1.39 15.89 -5.57
N PHE A 70 0.50 15.06 -5.06
CA PHE A 70 -0.26 14.08 -5.84
C PHE A 70 -1.75 14.45 -5.83
N ALA A 71 -2.45 14.08 -6.87
CA ALA A 71 -3.90 14.10 -6.94
C ALA A 71 -4.40 12.98 -7.85
N ASN A 72 -5.52 12.36 -7.52
CA ASN A 72 -6.27 11.53 -8.44
C ASN A 72 -7.58 12.21 -8.78
N LEU A 73 -7.97 12.17 -10.04
CA LEU A 73 -9.26 12.67 -10.49
C LEU A 73 -10.36 11.68 -10.08
N PRO A 74 -11.50 12.15 -9.53
CA PRO A 74 -12.57 11.27 -9.08
C PRO A 74 -13.36 10.65 -10.25
N GLU A 75 -13.24 11.19 -11.44
CA GLU A 75 -13.92 10.73 -12.64
C GLU A 75 -13.31 9.44 -13.18
N VAL A 76 -14.13 8.61 -13.80
CA VAL A 76 -13.69 7.39 -14.47
C VAL A 76 -13.24 7.72 -15.88
N LEU A 77 -11.95 8.03 -16.04
CA LEU A 77 -11.35 8.47 -17.30
C LEU A 77 -10.55 7.37 -18.02
N PHE A 78 -10.30 6.24 -17.36
CA PHE A 78 -9.47 5.17 -17.91
C PHE A 78 -10.12 3.81 -17.77
N ALA A 79 -10.06 3.00 -18.83
CA ALA A 79 -10.51 1.62 -18.85
C ALA A 79 -9.32 0.66 -18.93
N TYR A 80 -9.07 -0.09 -17.87
CA TYR A 80 -7.99 -1.06 -17.80
C TYR A 80 -8.44 -2.42 -18.27
N ARG A 81 -7.76 -2.97 -19.31
CA ARG A 81 -8.02 -4.33 -19.79
C ARG A 81 -7.33 -5.33 -18.86
N ASN A 82 -8.11 -6.17 -18.22
CA ASN A 82 -7.59 -7.24 -17.38
C ASN A 82 -7.64 -8.56 -18.15
N HIS A 83 -6.49 -9.22 -18.31
CA HIS A 83 -6.36 -10.53 -18.95
C HIS A 83 -5.21 -11.32 -18.31
N GLU A 84 -5.17 -12.62 -18.53
CA GLU A 84 -4.19 -13.52 -17.90
C GLU A 84 -2.72 -13.18 -18.27
N GLY A 85 -2.50 -12.59 -19.44
CA GLY A 85 -1.18 -12.14 -19.89
C GLY A 85 -0.67 -10.84 -19.25
N ASN A 86 -1.42 -10.21 -18.33
CA ASN A 86 -0.94 -9.00 -17.65
C ASN A 86 0.25 -9.31 -16.74
N THR A 87 1.27 -8.45 -16.75
CA THR A 87 2.47 -8.56 -15.91
C THR A 87 2.13 -8.77 -14.43
N SER A 88 1.10 -8.10 -13.94
CA SER A 88 0.62 -8.26 -12.57
C SER A 88 0.12 -9.67 -12.22
N HIS A 89 -0.30 -10.46 -13.22
CA HIS A 89 -0.65 -11.87 -13.05
C HIS A 89 0.55 -12.77 -13.21
N LEU A 90 1.35 -12.57 -14.27
CA LEU A 90 2.48 -13.44 -14.62
C LEU A 90 3.66 -13.32 -13.65
N GLN A 91 3.91 -12.13 -13.12
CA GLN A 91 5.07 -11.84 -12.26
C GLN A 91 4.72 -11.47 -10.83
N ARG A 92 3.64 -12.07 -10.30
CA ARG A 92 3.09 -11.73 -8.97
C ARG A 92 4.10 -11.80 -7.82
N GLU A 93 4.93 -12.83 -7.80
CA GLU A 93 5.95 -13.01 -6.75
C GLU A 93 7.04 -11.95 -6.86
N LYS A 94 7.58 -11.72 -8.05
CA LYS A 94 8.58 -10.67 -8.30
C LYS A 94 8.04 -9.30 -7.93
N MET A 95 6.79 -9.00 -8.29
CA MET A 95 6.12 -7.74 -7.95
C MET A 95 5.96 -7.58 -6.44
N ARG A 96 5.64 -8.67 -5.72
CA ARG A 96 5.56 -8.65 -4.26
C ARG A 96 6.92 -8.36 -3.63
N ASP A 97 7.97 -9.01 -4.10
CA ASP A 97 9.32 -8.83 -3.57
C ASP A 97 9.86 -7.42 -3.88
N ALA A 98 9.61 -6.90 -5.08
CA ALA A 98 9.89 -5.52 -5.42
C ALA A 98 9.12 -4.55 -4.50
N SER A 99 7.82 -4.79 -4.26
CA SER A 99 7.01 -3.96 -3.36
C SER A 99 7.54 -3.95 -1.92
N ILE A 100 8.05 -5.08 -1.41
CA ILE A 100 8.68 -5.14 -0.08
C ILE A 100 9.96 -4.28 -0.04
N ARG A 101 10.80 -4.36 -1.08
CA ARG A 101 12.00 -3.51 -1.17
C ARG A 101 11.65 -2.03 -1.23
N ILE A 102 10.61 -1.67 -2.00
CA ILE A 102 10.11 -0.29 -2.07
C ILE A 102 9.59 0.18 -0.72
N GLN A 103 8.80 -0.62 0.00
CA GLN A 103 8.31 -0.29 1.33
C GLN A 103 9.45 -0.07 2.34
N ASN A 104 10.49 -0.90 2.29
CA ASN A 104 11.69 -0.72 3.13
C ASN A 104 12.43 0.59 2.80
N PHE A 105 12.54 0.92 1.53
CA PHE A 105 13.08 2.20 1.06
C PHE A 105 12.24 3.37 1.58
N VAL A 106 10.90 3.32 1.43
CA VAL A 106 10.01 4.39 1.91
C VAL A 106 10.14 4.58 3.42
N ARG A 107 10.18 3.48 4.19
CA ARG A 107 10.35 3.53 5.64
C ARG A 107 11.65 4.20 6.06
N ARG A 108 12.72 3.98 5.31
CA ARG A 108 14.03 4.60 5.57
C ARG A 108 14.06 6.08 5.22
N ASP A 109 13.52 6.43 4.04
CA ASP A 109 13.67 7.77 3.46
C ASP A 109 12.51 8.72 3.84
N ASN A 110 11.39 8.20 4.32
CA ASN A 110 10.22 8.96 4.78
C ASN A 110 9.69 8.40 6.12
N PRO A 111 10.49 8.39 7.19
CA PRO A 111 10.15 7.73 8.46
C PRO A 111 8.92 8.34 9.13
N GLU A 112 8.72 9.65 9.03
CA GLU A 112 7.57 10.35 9.61
C GLU A 112 6.26 9.96 8.91
N LEU A 113 6.28 9.94 7.59
CA LEU A 113 5.13 9.53 6.78
C LEU A 113 4.78 8.05 7.05
N TRP A 114 5.81 7.19 7.16
CA TRP A 114 5.62 5.79 7.52
C TRP A 114 4.98 5.64 8.89
N ALA A 115 5.50 6.35 9.91
CA ALA A 115 4.98 6.29 11.28
C ALA A 115 3.52 6.79 11.36
N ALA A 116 3.19 7.86 10.65
CA ALA A 116 1.84 8.41 10.58
C ALA A 116 0.85 7.40 9.95
N ALA A 117 1.24 6.78 8.84
CA ALA A 117 0.44 5.75 8.17
C ALA A 117 0.28 4.50 9.06
N GLU A 118 1.34 4.06 9.72
CA GLU A 118 1.30 2.90 10.64
C GLU A 118 0.39 3.16 11.84
N ALA A 119 0.43 4.36 12.42
CA ALA A 119 -0.42 4.76 13.55
C ALA A 119 -1.91 4.69 13.19
N LYS A 120 -2.29 5.18 12.02
CA LYS A 120 -3.68 5.11 11.52
C LYS A 120 -4.13 3.68 11.19
N MET A 121 -3.20 2.82 10.80
CA MET A 121 -3.50 1.41 10.46
C MET A 121 -3.43 0.47 11.66
N GLN A 122 -3.08 0.97 12.85
CA GLN A 122 -3.13 0.17 14.08
C GLN A 122 -4.58 -0.05 14.49
N GLU A 123 -5.03 -1.27 14.35
CA GLU A 123 -6.32 -1.73 14.85
C GLU A 123 -6.09 -2.56 16.11
N THR A 124 -6.79 -2.20 17.20
CA THR A 124 -6.76 -2.96 18.44
C THR A 124 -8.11 -3.59 18.70
N VAL A 125 -8.19 -4.91 18.60
CA VAL A 125 -9.37 -5.68 18.98
C VAL A 125 -9.18 -6.20 20.42
N LYS A 126 -10.12 -5.87 21.31
CA LYS A 126 -10.12 -6.32 22.70
C LYS A 126 -11.31 -7.22 22.96
N ILE A 127 -11.05 -8.47 23.31
CA ILE A 127 -12.06 -9.40 23.80
C ILE A 127 -11.97 -9.39 25.32
N ARG A 128 -13.08 -9.08 25.99
CA ARG A 128 -13.16 -8.94 27.45
C ARG A 128 -13.89 -10.12 28.08
N LEU A 129 -13.40 -10.58 29.23
CA LEU A 129 -14.10 -11.55 30.08
C LEU A 129 -15.10 -10.79 30.94
N PHE A 130 -16.38 -11.18 30.88
CA PHE A 130 -17.48 -10.52 31.59
C PHE A 130 -17.54 -8.98 31.40
N GLY A 131 -17.05 -8.47 30.29
CA GLY A 131 -17.06 -7.03 29.99
C GLY A 131 -16.03 -6.18 30.75
N LEU A 132 -15.33 -6.73 31.75
CA LEU A 132 -14.46 -6.00 32.66
C LEU A 132 -12.97 -6.23 32.37
N LEU A 133 -12.51 -7.48 32.34
CA LEU A 133 -11.11 -7.83 32.21
C LEU A 133 -10.73 -8.13 30.74
N PRO A 134 -9.59 -7.66 30.24
CA PRO A 134 -9.14 -8.00 28.90
C PRO A 134 -8.67 -9.45 28.86
N LEU A 135 -9.48 -10.35 28.26
CA LEU A 135 -9.12 -11.75 28.06
C LEU A 135 -8.09 -11.87 26.93
N LEU A 136 -8.36 -11.22 25.81
CA LEU A 136 -7.51 -11.28 24.64
C LEU A 136 -7.42 -9.89 24.02
N THR A 137 -6.21 -9.45 23.71
CA THR A 137 -5.95 -8.23 22.98
C THR A 137 -5.17 -8.57 21.70
N ILE A 138 -5.72 -8.22 20.56
CA ILE A 138 -5.06 -8.37 19.26
C ILE A 138 -4.70 -6.97 18.79
N LYS A 139 -3.40 -6.68 18.71
CA LYS A 139 -2.89 -5.45 18.12
C LYS A 139 -2.48 -5.75 16.70
N ARG A 140 -3.15 -5.11 15.75
CA ARG A 140 -2.87 -5.24 14.32
C ARG A 140 -2.18 -4.01 13.82
N SER A 141 -1.10 -4.19 13.09
CA SER A 141 -0.42 -3.15 12.32
C SER A 141 -0.28 -3.58 10.86
N LEU A 142 0.30 -2.73 10.03
CA LEU A 142 0.50 -2.98 8.60
C LEU A 142 1.06 -4.38 8.27
N ASN A 143 2.10 -4.79 9.00
CA ASN A 143 2.85 -6.02 8.71
C ASN A 143 2.90 -7.02 9.88
N ARG A 144 2.28 -6.71 11.01
CA ARG A 144 2.35 -7.54 12.22
C ARG A 144 1.01 -7.68 12.90
N GLU A 145 0.80 -8.81 13.54
CA GLU A 145 -0.33 -9.09 14.41
C GLU A 145 0.22 -9.65 15.72
N LEU A 146 -0.04 -8.94 16.82
CA LEU A 146 0.41 -9.31 18.16
C LEU A 146 -0.78 -9.72 19.01
N TRP A 147 -0.75 -10.93 19.53
CA TRP A 147 -1.78 -11.50 20.39
C TRP A 147 -1.32 -11.49 21.85
N LEU A 148 -2.08 -10.83 22.70
CA LEU A 148 -1.79 -10.69 24.13
C LEU A 148 -2.91 -11.30 24.95
N LEU A 149 -2.59 -12.31 25.76
CA LEU A 149 -3.50 -12.84 26.77
C LEU A 149 -3.47 -11.91 27.99
N PHE A 150 -4.65 -11.60 28.57
CA PHE A 150 -4.81 -10.63 29.67
C PHE A 150 -4.18 -9.25 29.40
N GLY A 151 -3.92 -8.92 28.14
CA GLY A 151 -3.35 -7.64 27.73
C GLY A 151 -1.84 -7.50 27.86
N PHE A 152 -1.12 -8.44 28.48
CA PHE A 152 0.33 -8.37 28.69
C PHE A 152 1.11 -9.66 28.39
N VAL A 153 0.49 -10.83 28.45
CA VAL A 153 1.16 -12.10 28.11
C VAL A 153 1.17 -12.27 26.60
N ARG A 154 2.36 -12.22 26.00
CA ARG A 154 2.53 -12.39 24.55
C ARG A 154 2.31 -13.86 24.16
N LEU A 155 1.27 -14.13 23.35
CA LEU A 155 0.97 -15.45 22.81
C LEU A 155 1.65 -15.65 21.44
N PHE A 156 1.38 -14.72 20.52
CA PHE A 156 1.86 -14.79 19.14
C PHE A 156 2.29 -13.41 18.67
N ASP A 157 3.31 -13.41 17.82
CA ASP A 157 3.76 -12.23 17.08
C ASP A 157 4.08 -12.70 15.66
N VAL A 158 3.11 -12.55 14.79
CA VAL A 158 3.17 -13.07 13.42
C VAL A 158 3.27 -11.92 12.45
N GLY A 159 4.29 -11.95 11.59
CA GLY A 159 4.35 -11.09 10.43
C GLY A 159 3.13 -11.34 9.54
N ARG A 160 2.36 -10.32 9.26
CA ARG A 160 1.11 -10.43 8.50
C ARG A 160 1.43 -10.77 7.05
N LYS A 161 1.28 -12.03 6.65
CA LYS A 161 1.11 -12.36 5.23
C LYS A 161 -0.25 -11.82 4.81
N ARG A 162 -0.31 -10.93 3.82
CA ARG A 162 -1.58 -10.49 3.25
C ARG A 162 -2.38 -11.71 2.80
N VAL A 163 -3.35 -12.11 3.59
CA VAL A 163 -4.37 -13.07 3.15
C VAL A 163 -5.30 -12.29 2.22
N ARG A 164 -5.21 -12.54 0.92
CA ARG A 164 -6.25 -12.09 -0.01
C ARG A 164 -7.55 -12.80 0.39
N LYS A 165 -8.58 -12.03 0.71
CA LYS A 165 -9.95 -12.56 0.62
C LYS A 165 -10.14 -12.95 -0.84
N SER A 166 -10.33 -14.25 -1.10
CA SER A 166 -10.87 -14.71 -2.36
C SER A 166 -12.23 -14.03 -2.54
N PRO A 167 -12.54 -13.45 -3.70
CA PRO A 167 -13.92 -13.06 -3.97
C PRO A 167 -14.75 -14.33 -4.00
N GLY A 168 -15.73 -14.43 -3.09
CA GLY A 168 -16.83 -15.36 -3.20
C GLY A 168 -17.76 -14.93 -4.33
#